data_899dbb51bf2bed017932bece482cf6e5
#
_entry.id   899dbb51bf2bed017932bece482cf6e5
#
_cell.length_a   1.000
_cell.length_b   1.000
_cell.length_c   1.000
_cell.angle_alpha   90.00
_cell.angle_beta   90.00
_cell.angle_gamma   90.00
#
_symmetry.space_group_name_H-M   'P 1'
#
loop_
_entity.id
_entity.type
_entity.pdbx_description
1 polymer ?
#
loop_
_entity_poly.entity_id
_entity_poly.type
_entity_poly.pdbx_seq_one_letter_code
_entity_poly.pdbx_strand_id
1 'polypeptide(L)'
;SVAAELTGMHPQTLRVYEQKGLVTPGRSRGNTRLYSQADIERLNLISKLTDEGINLAGVVRILDMRERMLEREAELEELRRRVRELEDEVHEYKMQEKITALARYDASASPEQVMRRLLLNGAPDEKDDE
;
A
#
# COMPACT_ATOMS: atom_id res chain seq x y z
N SER A 1 30.70 3.63 17.52
CA SER A 1 29.37 4.25 17.38
C SER A 1 28.28 3.27 17.80
N VAL A 2 27.15 3.79 18.18
CA VAL A 2 25.97 2.99 18.54
C VAL A 2 25.52 2.11 17.37
N ALA A 3 25.57 2.63 16.15
CA ALA A 3 25.24 1.88 14.94
C ALA A 3 26.17 0.67 14.74
N ALA A 4 27.46 0.84 14.95
CA ALA A 4 28.41 -0.26 14.85
C ALA A 4 28.13 -1.37 15.89
N GLU A 5 27.77 -0.99 17.09
CA GLU A 5 27.38 -1.93 18.15
C GLU A 5 26.07 -2.66 17.82
N LEU A 6 25.05 -1.94 17.36
CA LEU A 6 23.74 -2.52 17.03
C LEU A 6 23.76 -3.45 15.81
N THR A 7 24.61 -3.16 14.84
CA THR A 7 24.70 -3.94 13.60
C THR A 7 25.81 -5.00 13.63
N GLY A 8 26.70 -4.95 14.61
CA GLY A 8 27.88 -5.80 14.67
C GLY A 8 28.92 -5.50 13.58
N MET A 9 28.80 -4.38 12.89
CA MET A 9 29.70 -3.98 11.81
C MET A 9 30.84 -3.12 12.34
N HIS A 10 32.02 -3.28 11.72
CA HIS A 10 33.14 -2.39 12.01
C HIS A 10 32.83 -0.95 11.53
N PRO A 11 33.20 0.11 12.29
CA PRO A 11 32.96 1.49 11.87
C PRO A 11 33.47 1.83 10.47
N GLN A 12 34.58 1.26 10.06
CA GLN A 12 35.15 1.45 8.72
C GLN A 12 34.21 0.87 7.62
N THR A 13 33.56 -0.26 7.89
CA THR A 13 32.57 -0.86 6.98
C THR A 13 31.38 0.08 6.79
N LEU A 14 30.89 0.70 7.86
CA LEU A 14 29.82 1.69 7.80
C LEU A 14 30.18 2.90 6.92
N ARG A 15 31.41 3.37 7.03
CA ARG A 15 31.94 4.47 6.20
C ARG A 15 32.00 4.09 4.71
N VAL A 16 32.44 2.88 4.41
CA VAL A 16 32.47 2.36 3.03
C VAL A 16 31.06 2.29 2.46
N TYR A 17 30.10 1.80 3.22
CA TYR A 17 28.69 1.72 2.77
C TYR A 17 28.08 3.11 2.56
N GLU A 18 28.38 4.07 3.42
CA GLU A 18 27.99 5.47 3.22
C GLU A 18 28.56 6.04 1.92
N GLN A 19 29.86 5.82 1.66
CA GLN A 19 30.53 6.29 0.44
C GLN A 19 29.94 5.67 -0.84
N LYS A 20 29.48 4.44 -0.76
CA LYS A 20 28.83 3.73 -1.87
C LYS A 20 27.34 4.06 -2.01
N GLY A 21 26.79 4.90 -1.15
CA GLY A 21 25.39 5.29 -1.19
C GLY A 21 24.40 4.23 -0.69
N LEU A 22 24.89 3.19 -0.02
CA LEU A 22 24.05 2.12 0.55
C LEU A 22 23.27 2.58 1.78
N VAL A 23 23.80 3.52 2.50
CA VAL A 23 23.18 4.14 3.66
C VAL A 23 23.51 5.62 3.68
N THR A 24 22.58 6.44 4.10
CA THR A 24 22.73 7.90 4.17
C THR A 24 22.37 8.38 5.56
N PRO A 25 23.31 8.34 6.52
CA PRO A 25 23.04 8.80 7.87
C PRO A 25 22.84 10.31 7.90
N GLY A 26 21.99 10.79 8.81
CA GLY A 26 21.91 12.20 9.14
C GLY A 26 23.16 12.71 9.83
N ARG A 27 23.26 14.00 10.02
CA ARG A 27 24.35 14.65 10.76
C ARG A 27 23.79 15.47 11.91
N SER A 28 24.41 15.38 13.07
CA SER A 28 24.14 16.27 14.19
C SER A 28 24.78 17.65 13.96
N ARG A 29 24.48 18.61 14.84
CA ARG A 29 25.11 19.94 14.81
C ARG A 29 26.64 19.86 14.91
N GLY A 30 27.18 18.87 15.61
CA GLY A 30 28.60 18.59 15.73
C GLY A 30 29.19 17.76 14.59
N ASN A 31 28.46 17.60 13.48
CA ASN A 31 28.84 16.82 12.31
C ASN A 31 29.05 15.31 12.61
N THR A 32 28.45 14.81 13.68
CA THR A 32 28.44 13.39 14.03
C THR A 32 27.38 12.66 13.21
N ARG A 33 27.70 11.46 12.69
CA ARG A 33 26.76 10.59 11.98
C ARG A 33 25.64 10.14 12.90
N LEU A 34 24.40 10.31 12.44
CA LEU A 34 23.18 9.85 13.12
C LEU A 34 22.46 8.84 12.23
N TYR A 35 22.38 7.60 12.69
CA TYR A 35 21.68 6.53 11.98
C TYR A 35 20.27 6.41 12.51
N SER A 36 19.29 6.47 11.59
CA SER A 36 17.88 6.23 11.91
C SER A 36 17.60 4.74 12.13
N GLN A 37 16.45 4.42 12.68
CA GLN A 37 15.99 3.03 12.78
C GLN A 37 15.93 2.35 11.41
N ALA A 38 15.48 3.07 10.40
CA ALA A 38 15.47 2.58 9.01
C ALA A 38 16.87 2.28 8.48
N ASP A 39 17.86 3.12 8.81
CA ASP A 39 19.26 2.89 8.45
C ASP A 39 19.81 1.62 9.12
N ILE A 40 19.51 1.40 10.39
CA ILE A 40 19.92 0.19 11.12
C ILE A 40 19.30 -1.06 10.50
N GLU A 41 18.03 -1.05 10.16
CA GLU A 41 17.35 -2.16 9.50
C GLU A 41 17.94 -2.44 8.10
N ARG A 42 18.28 -1.38 7.36
CA ARG A 42 18.94 -1.49 6.07
C ARG A 42 20.35 -2.11 6.20
N LEU A 43 21.12 -1.69 7.18
CA LEU A 43 22.46 -2.24 7.46
C LEU A 43 22.38 -3.73 7.88
N ASN A 44 21.40 -4.09 8.68
CA ASN A 44 21.17 -5.49 9.06
C ASN A 44 20.80 -6.36 7.84
N LEU A 45 20.00 -5.83 6.93
CA LEU A 45 19.68 -6.52 5.68
C LEU A 45 20.93 -6.69 4.80
N ILE A 46 21.76 -5.66 4.67
CA ILE A 46 23.03 -5.72 3.93
C ILE A 46 23.93 -6.80 4.53
N SER A 47 24.07 -6.83 5.85
CA SER A 47 24.84 -7.85 6.57
C SER A 47 24.34 -9.26 6.27
N LYS A 48 23.03 -9.46 6.34
CA LYS A 48 22.40 -10.74 6.04
C LYS A 48 22.69 -11.20 4.60
N LEU A 49 22.55 -10.32 3.63
CA LEU A 49 22.80 -10.63 2.23
C LEU A 49 24.26 -10.94 1.95
N THR A 50 25.18 -10.21 2.55
CA THR A 50 26.63 -10.49 2.42
C THR A 50 27.02 -11.80 3.07
N ASP A 51 26.44 -12.14 4.23
CA ASP A 51 26.65 -13.42 4.90
C ASP A 51 26.11 -14.61 4.07
N GLU A 52 25.09 -14.40 3.27
CA GLU A 52 24.55 -15.38 2.31
C GLU A 52 25.44 -15.53 1.05
N GLY A 53 26.53 -14.78 0.96
CA GLY A 53 27.47 -14.85 -0.16
C GLY A 53 27.16 -13.91 -1.31
N ILE A 54 26.21 -12.98 -1.15
CA ILE A 54 25.91 -11.99 -2.18
C ILE A 54 26.96 -10.88 -2.13
N ASN A 55 27.59 -10.58 -3.27
CA ASN A 55 28.55 -9.50 -3.34
C ASN A 55 27.88 -8.12 -3.27
N LEU A 56 28.67 -7.10 -3.06
CA LEU A 56 28.15 -5.76 -2.83
C LEU A 56 27.35 -5.20 -4.00
N ALA A 57 27.74 -5.51 -5.24
CA ALA A 57 27.00 -5.13 -6.45
C ALA A 57 25.59 -5.77 -6.46
N GLY A 58 25.49 -7.03 -6.08
CA GLY A 58 24.22 -7.74 -5.91
C GLY A 58 23.36 -7.16 -4.80
N VAL A 59 23.96 -6.80 -3.69
CA VAL A 59 23.28 -6.13 -2.58
C VAL A 59 22.66 -4.81 -3.03
N VAL A 60 23.40 -3.97 -3.74
CA VAL A 60 22.91 -2.70 -4.29
C VAL A 60 21.67 -2.94 -5.15
N ARG A 61 21.73 -3.94 -6.02
CA ARG A 61 20.64 -4.28 -6.92
C ARG A 61 19.40 -4.79 -6.18
N ILE A 62 19.59 -5.61 -5.18
CA ILE A 62 18.49 -6.12 -4.33
C ILE A 62 17.81 -4.98 -3.57
N LEU A 63 18.58 -4.06 -3.02
CA LEU A 63 18.04 -2.89 -2.31
C LEU A 63 17.22 -1.99 -3.24
N ASP A 64 17.71 -1.75 -4.46
CA ASP A 64 16.99 -0.98 -5.47
C ASP A 64 15.67 -1.67 -5.87
N MET A 65 15.71 -2.97 -6.13
CA MET A 65 14.52 -3.76 -6.43
C MET A 65 13.51 -3.74 -5.28
N ARG A 66 13.98 -3.82 -4.04
CA ARG A 66 13.13 -3.77 -2.85
C ARG A 66 12.41 -2.41 -2.73
N GLU A 67 13.11 -1.32 -2.95
CA GLU A 67 12.51 0.03 -2.96
C GLU A 67 11.42 0.14 -4.03
N ARG A 68 11.69 -0.34 -5.23
CA ARG A 68 10.69 -0.38 -6.32
C ARG A 68 9.48 -1.24 -5.99
N MET A 69 9.68 -2.37 -5.32
CA MET A 69 8.59 -3.22 -4.86
C MET A 69 7.71 -2.50 -3.84
N LEU A 70 8.30 -1.81 -2.86
CA LEU A 70 7.56 -1.05 -1.86
C LEU A 70 6.75 0.10 -2.48
N GLU A 71 7.32 0.81 -3.45
CA GLU A 71 6.61 1.83 -4.22
C GLU A 71 5.43 1.24 -5.00
N ARG A 72 5.63 0.09 -5.64
CA ARG A 72 4.59 -0.63 -6.38
C ARG A 72 3.47 -1.12 -5.47
N GLU A 73 3.81 -1.63 -4.30
CA GLU A 73 2.82 -2.05 -3.30
C GLU A 73 1.96 -0.88 -2.83
N ALA A 74 2.57 0.29 -2.60
CA ALA A 74 1.85 1.50 -2.25
C ALA A 74 0.90 1.97 -3.37
N GLU A 75 1.36 1.95 -4.62
CA GLU A 75 0.54 2.26 -5.79
C GLU A 75 -0.64 1.28 -5.94
N LEU A 76 -0.40 -0.01 -5.74
CA LEU A 76 -1.44 -1.04 -5.81
C LEU A 76 -2.49 -0.83 -4.72
N GLU A 77 -2.11 -0.50 -3.51
CA GLU A 77 -3.05 -0.23 -2.42
C GLU A 77 -3.90 1.01 -2.71
N GLU A 78 -3.29 2.05 -3.25
CA GLU A 78 -4.01 3.25 -3.67
C GLU A 78 -5.02 2.96 -4.81
N LEU A 79 -4.62 2.17 -5.81
CA LEU A 79 -5.50 1.76 -6.90
C LEU A 79 -6.64 0.86 -6.39
N ARG A 80 -6.36 -0.06 -5.47
CA ARG A 80 -7.39 -0.89 -4.84
C ARG A 80 -8.40 -0.06 -4.07
N ARG A 81 -7.93 0.95 -3.35
CA ARG A 81 -8.80 1.90 -2.64
C ARG A 81 -9.69 2.63 -3.63
N ARG A 82 -9.13 3.11 -4.74
CA ARG A 82 -9.90 3.83 -5.77
C ARG A 82 -10.92 2.92 -6.47
N VAL A 83 -10.57 1.67 -6.71
CA VAL A 83 -11.51 0.67 -7.26
C VAL A 83 -12.67 0.46 -6.30
N ARG A 84 -12.43 0.30 -5.00
CA ARG A 84 -13.51 0.16 -4.01
C ARG A 84 -14.44 1.37 -3.99
N GLU A 85 -13.89 2.58 -4.04
CA GLU A 85 -14.68 3.81 -4.12
C GLU A 85 -15.56 3.86 -5.37
N LEU A 86 -15.02 3.49 -6.53
CA LEU A 86 -15.75 3.46 -7.79
C LEU A 86 -16.82 2.37 -7.80
N GLU A 87 -16.55 1.21 -7.22
CA GLU A 87 -17.55 0.15 -7.06
C GLU A 87 -18.72 0.61 -6.18
N ASP A 88 -18.45 1.32 -5.10
CA ASP A 88 -19.46 1.91 -4.22
C ASP A 88 -20.29 2.96 -4.96
N GLU A 89 -19.65 3.84 -5.72
CA GLU A 89 -20.34 4.83 -6.55
C GLU A 89 -21.25 4.17 -7.61
N VAL A 90 -20.74 3.14 -8.28
CA VAL A 90 -21.54 2.38 -9.27
C VAL A 90 -22.73 1.71 -8.60
N HIS A 91 -22.53 1.15 -7.40
CA HIS A 91 -23.61 0.53 -6.64
C HIS A 91 -24.70 1.55 -6.28
N GLU A 92 -24.31 2.74 -5.82
CA GLU A 92 -25.23 3.84 -5.53
C GLU A 92 -26.01 4.27 -6.77
N TYR A 93 -25.34 4.45 -7.91
CA TYR A 93 -26.02 4.81 -9.18
C TYR A 93 -27.03 3.76 -9.61
N LYS A 94 -26.68 2.48 -9.54
CA LYS A 94 -27.58 1.38 -9.89
C LYS A 94 -28.80 1.33 -8.96
N MET A 95 -28.59 1.56 -7.66
CA MET A 95 -29.67 1.60 -6.69
C MET A 95 -30.58 2.79 -6.93
N GLN A 96 -30.03 3.98 -7.18
CA GLN A 96 -30.76 5.19 -7.52
C GLN A 96 -31.60 5.02 -8.78
N GLU A 97 -31.03 4.40 -9.82
CA GLU A 97 -31.72 4.12 -11.07
C GLU A 97 -32.92 3.17 -10.88
N LYS A 98 -32.72 2.10 -10.07
CA LYS A 98 -33.80 1.17 -9.72
C LYS A 98 -34.94 1.87 -8.98
N ILE A 99 -34.61 2.70 -7.98
CA ILE A 99 -35.61 3.46 -7.20
C ILE A 99 -36.37 4.40 -8.11
N THR A 100 -35.71 5.12 -9.01
CA THR A 100 -36.32 6.05 -9.95
C THR A 100 -37.22 5.33 -10.94
N ALA A 101 -36.79 4.18 -11.46
CA ALA A 101 -37.58 3.38 -12.39
C ALA A 101 -38.86 2.84 -11.73
N LEU A 102 -38.78 2.36 -10.49
CA LEU A 102 -39.93 1.88 -9.74
C LEU A 102 -40.89 3.02 -9.36
N ALA A 103 -40.37 4.18 -9.00
CA ALA A 103 -41.19 5.37 -8.71
C ALA A 103 -41.93 5.88 -9.95
N ARG A 104 -41.35 5.77 -11.16
CA ARG A 104 -42.02 6.10 -12.43
C ARG A 104 -43.09 5.09 -12.80
N TYR A 105 -42.87 3.82 -12.48
CA TYR A 105 -43.85 2.74 -12.79
C TYR A 105 -45.04 2.81 -11.86
N ASP A 106 -44.87 3.12 -10.59
CA ASP A 106 -45.94 3.31 -9.61
C ASP A 106 -46.03 4.78 -9.20
N ALA A 107 -46.77 5.58 -9.96
CA ALA A 107 -46.94 7.01 -9.72
C ALA A 107 -47.65 7.35 -8.40
N SER A 108 -48.25 6.38 -7.70
CA SER A 108 -48.92 6.53 -6.42
C SER A 108 -47.99 6.29 -5.22
N ALA A 109 -46.84 5.68 -5.44
CA ALA A 109 -45.87 5.34 -4.37
C ALA A 109 -44.80 6.43 -4.20
N SER A 110 -44.51 6.77 -2.96
CA SER A 110 -43.38 7.64 -2.64
C SER A 110 -42.04 6.89 -2.78
N PRO A 111 -40.91 7.60 -2.96
CA PRO A 111 -39.59 6.97 -2.98
C PRO A 111 -39.29 6.11 -1.74
N GLU A 112 -39.76 6.52 -0.57
CA GLU A 112 -39.63 5.74 0.66
C GLU A 112 -40.40 4.43 0.63
N GLN A 113 -41.59 4.42 0.08
CA GLN A 113 -42.40 3.21 -0.07
C GLN A 113 -41.79 2.24 -1.06
N VAL A 114 -41.22 2.73 -2.14
CA VAL A 114 -40.49 1.92 -3.14
C VAL A 114 -39.24 1.30 -2.50
N MET A 115 -38.47 2.09 -1.77
CA MET A 115 -37.29 1.60 -1.08
C MET A 115 -37.64 0.54 -0.03
N ARG A 116 -38.72 0.72 0.72
CA ARG A 116 -39.20 -0.25 1.71
C ARG A 116 -39.61 -1.56 1.06
N ARG A 117 -40.28 -1.55 -0.11
CA ARG A 117 -40.60 -2.76 -0.86
C ARG A 117 -39.36 -3.49 -1.34
N LEU A 118 -38.32 -2.78 -1.83
CA LEU A 118 -37.07 -3.38 -2.26
C LEU A 118 -36.33 -4.05 -1.11
N LEU A 119 -36.31 -3.45 0.08
CA LEU A 119 -35.62 -3.97 1.23
C LEU A 119 -36.33 -5.16 1.89
N LEU A 120 -37.67 -5.21 1.86
CA LEU A 120 -38.47 -6.25 2.50
C LEU A 120 -38.71 -7.48 1.63
N ASN A 121 -38.81 -7.32 0.29
CA ASN A 121 -39.23 -8.38 -0.63
C ASN A 121 -38.07 -8.97 -1.46
N GLY A 122 -36.84 -8.48 -1.30
CA GLY A 122 -35.72 -8.88 -2.15
C GLY A 122 -35.89 -8.40 -3.60
N ALA A 123 -34.94 -8.78 -4.46
CA ALA A 123 -35.05 -8.51 -5.89
C ALA A 123 -36.26 -9.28 -6.47
N PRO A 124 -37.04 -8.67 -7.38
CA PRO A 124 -38.10 -9.42 -8.06
C PRO A 124 -37.46 -10.61 -8.79
N ASP A 125 -38.01 -11.79 -8.58
CA ASP A 125 -37.66 -12.97 -9.35
C ASP A 125 -37.83 -12.65 -10.82
N GLU A 126 -36.74 -12.70 -11.58
CA GLU A 126 -36.82 -12.84 -13.02
C GLU A 126 -37.53 -14.18 -13.26
N LYS A 127 -38.84 -14.12 -13.47
CA LYS A 127 -39.52 -15.27 -14.05
C LYS A 127 -39.07 -15.34 -15.49
N ASP A 128 -38.31 -16.36 -15.77
CA ASP A 128 -38.07 -16.87 -17.11
C ASP A 128 -39.43 -17.01 -17.78
N ASP A 129 -39.73 -16.11 -18.71
CA ASP A 129 -40.74 -16.39 -19.72
C ASP A 129 -40.08 -17.26 -20.79
N GLU A 130 -40.52 -18.52 -20.82
CA GLU A 130 -40.33 -19.40 -21.95
C GLU A 130 -41.00 -18.85 -23.22
#